data_489c8ebfbf3f519db18d47ee4dfa48d3
#
_entry.id   489c8ebfbf3f519db18d47ee4dfa48d3
#
_cell.length_a   1.000
_cell.length_b   1.000
_cell.length_c   1.000
_cell.angle_alpha   90.00
_cell.angle_beta   90.00
_cell.angle_gamma   90.00
#
_symmetry.space_group_name_H-M   'P 1'
#
loop_
_entity.id
_entity.type
_entity.pdbx_description
1 polymer ?
#
loop_
_entity_poly.entity_id
_entity_poly.type
_entity_poly.pdbx_seq_one_letter_code
_entity_poly.pdbx_strand_id
1 'polypeptide(L)'
;MIYHCIRYTLDRHKLADFEAYARRWMEGDILRRYGAKPLGHFLPKRGLGGADNIALALLGFESLAHYEQYRARLSDDPDSRANLEAAEKSQCILTEERSYVYRIE
;
A
#
# COMPACT_ATOMS: atom_id res chain seq x y z
N MET A 1 -7.98 0.38 17.42
CA MET A 1 -7.39 -0.05 16.15
C MET A 1 -6.37 0.98 15.67
N ILE A 2 -5.25 0.53 15.14
CA ILE A 2 -4.23 1.37 14.55
C ILE A 2 -4.27 1.24 13.03
N TYR A 3 -3.98 2.32 12.31
CA TYR A 3 -3.97 2.31 10.85
C TYR A 3 -2.57 2.68 10.35
N HIS A 4 -2.09 1.87 9.41
CA HIS A 4 -0.88 2.16 8.66
C HIS A 4 -1.30 2.90 7.39
N CYS A 5 -0.86 4.13 7.25
CA CYS A 5 -1.15 4.97 6.10
C CYS A 5 0.13 5.13 5.28
N ILE A 6 0.07 4.78 4.00
CA ILE A 6 1.19 4.98 3.09
C ILE A 6 0.77 5.99 2.03
N ARG A 7 1.55 7.05 1.88
CA ARG A 7 1.35 8.05 0.84
C ARG A 7 2.44 7.87 -0.20
N TYR A 8 2.02 7.64 -1.43
CA TYR A 8 2.95 7.43 -2.55
C TYR A 8 2.94 8.64 -3.46
N THR A 9 4.14 9.08 -3.87
CA THR A 9 4.30 9.98 -5.00
C THR A 9 4.75 9.13 -6.19
N LEU A 10 3.99 9.16 -7.27
CA LEU A 10 4.16 8.27 -8.41
C LEU A 10 4.78 8.98 -9.60
N ASP A 11 5.50 8.21 -10.42
CA ASP A 11 5.90 8.67 -11.75
C ASP A 11 4.65 8.75 -12.62
N ARG A 12 4.36 9.95 -13.16
CA ARG A 12 3.15 10.21 -13.97
C ARG A 12 3.07 9.36 -15.22
N HIS A 13 4.19 8.86 -15.70
CA HIS A 13 4.25 8.01 -16.90
C HIS A 13 4.12 6.52 -16.57
N LYS A 14 3.98 6.17 -15.30
CA LYS A 14 3.96 4.78 -14.83
C LYS A 14 2.78 4.49 -13.91
N LEU A 15 1.69 5.21 -14.06
CA LEU A 15 0.50 5.00 -13.23
C LEU A 15 -0.11 3.61 -13.43
N ALA A 16 -0.05 3.06 -14.64
CA ALA A 16 -0.53 1.71 -14.93
C ALA A 16 0.30 0.65 -14.19
N ASP A 17 1.60 0.84 -14.08
CA ASP A 17 2.47 -0.08 -13.33
C ASP A 17 2.11 -0.06 -11.84
N PHE A 18 1.85 1.12 -11.29
CA PHE A 18 1.43 1.23 -9.91
C PHE A 18 0.05 0.61 -9.67
N GLU A 19 -0.90 0.80 -10.59
CA GLU A 19 -2.22 0.18 -10.49
C GLU A 19 -2.10 -1.34 -10.44
N ALA A 20 -1.28 -1.94 -11.30
CA ALA A 20 -1.03 -3.38 -11.30
C ALA A 20 -0.43 -3.84 -9.97
N TYR A 21 0.51 -3.09 -9.42
CA TYR A 21 1.13 -3.34 -8.13
C TYR A 21 0.09 -3.31 -6.99
N ALA A 22 -0.76 -2.27 -6.96
CA ALA A 22 -1.80 -2.14 -5.95
C ALA A 22 -2.83 -3.28 -6.03
N ARG A 23 -3.24 -3.64 -7.26
CA ARG A 23 -4.18 -4.75 -7.47
C ARG A 23 -3.63 -6.07 -6.99
N ARG A 24 -2.35 -6.35 -7.19
CA ARG A 24 -1.75 -7.59 -6.70
C ARG A 24 -1.79 -7.69 -5.17
N TRP A 25 -1.59 -6.59 -4.45
CA TRP A 25 -1.75 -6.57 -3.00
C TRP A 25 -3.17 -6.93 -2.57
N MET A 26 -4.17 -6.38 -3.26
CA MET A 26 -5.58 -6.52 -2.89
C MET A 26 -6.19 -7.84 -3.39
N GLU A 27 -6.02 -8.14 -4.66
CA GLU A 27 -6.64 -9.31 -5.31
C GLU A 27 -5.99 -10.62 -4.89
N GLY A 28 -4.68 -10.62 -4.63
CA GLY A 28 -3.96 -11.79 -4.16
C GLY A 28 -4.20 -12.14 -2.70
N ASP A 29 -4.99 -11.34 -1.99
CA ASP A 29 -5.28 -11.50 -0.57
C ASP A 29 -4.03 -11.51 0.32
N ILE A 30 -2.93 -10.99 -0.21
CA ILE A 30 -1.62 -11.03 0.46
C ILE A 30 -1.66 -10.34 1.81
N LEU A 31 -2.26 -9.15 1.87
CA LEU A 31 -2.31 -8.35 3.09
C LEU A 31 -3.13 -9.03 4.19
N ARG A 32 -4.26 -9.65 3.81
CA ARG A 32 -5.15 -10.31 4.77
C ARG A 32 -4.58 -11.61 5.35
N ARG A 33 -3.67 -12.25 4.65
CA ARG A 33 -3.05 -13.51 5.12
C ARG A 33 -2.45 -13.41 6.51
N TYR A 34 -1.95 -12.23 6.85
CA TYR A 34 -1.21 -12.02 8.09
C TYR A 34 -1.91 -11.06 9.04
N GLY A 35 -3.21 -10.85 8.84
CA GLY A 35 -4.05 -10.14 9.79
C GLY A 35 -4.29 -8.67 9.52
N ALA A 36 -3.83 -8.13 8.39
CA ALA A 36 -4.18 -6.76 8.03
C ALA A 36 -5.66 -6.68 7.61
N LYS A 37 -6.29 -5.57 7.92
CA LYS A 37 -7.65 -5.25 7.49
C LYS A 37 -7.56 -4.06 6.53
N PRO A 38 -7.31 -4.30 5.23
CA PRO A 38 -7.10 -3.20 4.29
C PRO A 38 -8.40 -2.44 4.06
N LEU A 39 -8.35 -1.12 4.21
CA LEU A 39 -9.41 -0.23 3.77
C LEU A 39 -9.33 -0.05 2.27
N GLY A 40 -8.16 -0.10 1.70
CA GLY A 40 -7.93 -0.11 0.28
C GLY A 40 -6.67 0.61 -0.16
N HIS A 41 -6.43 0.52 -1.46
CA HIS A 41 -5.49 1.34 -2.17
C HIS A 41 -6.30 2.36 -2.97
N PHE A 42 -5.93 3.64 -2.86
CA PHE A 42 -6.63 4.75 -3.46
C PHE A 42 -5.71 5.41 -4.48
N LEU A 43 -6.08 5.32 -5.74
CA LEU A 43 -5.28 5.84 -6.83
C LEU A 43 -5.73 7.25 -7.22
N PRO A 44 -4.86 8.07 -7.83
CA PRO A 44 -5.23 9.43 -8.19
C PRO A 44 -6.36 9.46 -9.22
N LYS A 45 -7.37 10.28 -8.95
CA LYS A 45 -8.43 10.58 -9.90
C LYS A 45 -8.01 11.82 -10.68
N ARG A 46 -7.66 11.63 -11.92
CA ARG A 46 -7.11 12.69 -12.78
C ARG A 46 -8.22 13.58 -13.35
N GLY A 47 -7.85 14.79 -13.72
CA GLY A 47 -8.75 15.72 -14.39
C GLY A 47 -9.60 16.59 -13.48
N LEU A 48 -9.37 16.57 -12.17
CA LEU A 48 -10.15 17.33 -11.19
C LEU A 48 -9.39 18.56 -10.63
N GLY A 49 -8.18 18.82 -11.10
CA GLY A 49 -7.39 19.94 -10.64
C GLY A 49 -6.54 19.68 -9.40
N GLY A 50 -6.67 18.50 -8.78
CA GLY A 50 -5.80 18.09 -7.67
C GLY A 50 -4.51 17.43 -8.17
N ALA A 51 -3.65 16.99 -7.25
CA ALA A 51 -2.46 16.24 -7.59
C ALA A 51 -2.85 14.94 -8.31
N ASP A 52 -2.22 14.68 -9.45
CA ASP A 52 -2.57 13.55 -10.31
C ASP A 52 -1.63 12.35 -10.19
N ASN A 53 -0.72 12.38 -9.23
CA ASN A 53 0.29 11.35 -9.03
C ASN A 53 0.45 10.94 -7.56
N ILE A 54 -0.54 11.19 -6.72
CA ILE A 54 -0.54 10.80 -5.31
C ILE A 54 -1.52 9.63 -5.12
N ALA A 55 -1.04 8.57 -4.49
CA ALA A 55 -1.86 7.43 -4.11
C ALA A 55 -1.74 7.18 -2.62
N LEU A 56 -2.72 6.49 -2.05
CA LEU A 56 -2.75 6.15 -0.63
C LEU A 56 -3.05 4.67 -0.46
N ALA A 57 -2.45 4.07 0.56
CA ALA A 57 -2.85 2.77 1.08
C ALA A 57 -3.20 2.92 2.55
N LEU A 58 -4.31 2.36 2.96
CA LEU A 58 -4.77 2.36 4.35
C LEU A 58 -5.03 0.94 4.81
N LEU A 59 -4.30 0.52 5.83
CA LEU A 59 -4.38 -0.83 6.39
C LEU A 59 -4.67 -0.73 7.88
N GLY A 60 -5.71 -1.41 8.36
CA GLY A 60 -6.05 -1.45 9.77
C GLY A 60 -5.47 -2.66 10.48
N PHE A 61 -5.12 -2.48 11.75
CA PHE A 61 -4.63 -3.54 12.64
C PHE A 61 -5.28 -3.39 14.02
N GLU A 62 -5.60 -4.52 14.65
CA GLU A 62 -6.24 -4.51 15.97
C GLU A 62 -5.37 -3.83 17.04
N SER A 63 -4.04 -4.00 16.93
CA SER A 63 -3.09 -3.44 17.88
C SER A 63 -1.71 -3.31 17.23
N LEU A 64 -0.82 -2.61 17.90
CA LEU A 64 0.57 -2.50 17.46
C LEU A 64 1.25 -3.88 17.40
N ALA A 65 0.95 -4.75 18.37
CA ALA A 65 1.50 -6.12 18.37
C ALA A 65 1.08 -6.90 17.12
N HIS A 66 -0.19 -6.78 16.70
CA HIS A 66 -0.68 -7.40 15.47
C HIS A 66 0.04 -6.85 14.25
N TYR A 67 0.29 -5.54 14.21
CA TYR A 67 1.03 -4.92 13.13
C TYR A 67 2.46 -5.46 13.04
N GLU A 68 3.14 -5.60 14.17
CA GLU A 68 4.51 -6.11 14.20
C GLU A 68 4.59 -7.56 13.71
N GLN A 69 3.62 -8.39 14.11
CA GLN A 69 3.52 -9.78 13.63
C GLN A 69 3.28 -9.83 12.12
N TYR A 70 2.35 -9.01 11.63
CA TYR A 70 2.07 -8.89 10.21
C TYR A 70 3.33 -8.53 9.42
N ARG A 71 4.04 -7.52 9.87
CA ARG A 71 5.26 -7.04 9.20
C ARG A 71 6.33 -8.13 9.11
N ALA A 72 6.53 -8.86 10.21
CA ALA A 72 7.51 -9.94 10.26
C ALA A 72 7.17 -11.07 9.28
N ARG A 73 5.89 -11.48 9.21
CA ARG A 73 5.44 -12.55 8.32
C ARG A 73 5.43 -12.12 6.86
N LEU A 74 5.00 -10.90 6.58
CA LEU A 74 4.90 -10.39 5.22
C LEU A 74 6.28 -10.35 4.55
N SER A 75 7.33 -10.02 5.28
CA SER A 75 8.68 -9.96 4.72
C SER A 75 9.18 -11.29 4.18
N ASP A 76 8.62 -12.42 4.64
CA ASP A 76 8.99 -13.77 4.20
C ASP A 76 8.03 -14.33 3.14
N ASP A 77 6.96 -13.62 2.82
CA ASP A 77 5.96 -14.08 1.85
C ASP A 77 6.48 -13.95 0.41
N PRO A 78 6.49 -15.04 -0.39
CA PRO A 78 7.00 -14.99 -1.77
C PRO A 78 6.22 -14.04 -2.68
N ASP A 79 4.90 -13.95 -2.52
CA ASP A 79 4.07 -13.06 -3.33
C ASP A 79 4.34 -11.60 -3.00
N SER A 80 4.54 -11.31 -1.71
CA SER A 80 4.93 -9.99 -1.26
C SER A 80 6.26 -9.56 -1.87
N ARG A 81 7.26 -10.44 -1.80
CA ARG A 81 8.59 -10.18 -2.39
C ARG A 81 8.52 -9.95 -3.88
N ALA A 82 7.77 -10.78 -4.59
CA ALA A 82 7.60 -10.64 -6.05
C ALA A 82 6.95 -9.30 -6.41
N ASN A 83 5.95 -8.88 -5.63
CA ASN A 83 5.26 -7.62 -5.88
C ASN A 83 6.17 -6.40 -5.59
N LEU A 84 6.94 -6.46 -4.52
CA LEU A 84 7.92 -5.41 -4.22
C LEU A 84 9.00 -5.32 -5.31
N GLU A 85 9.49 -6.44 -5.82
CA GLU A 85 10.44 -6.47 -6.93
C GLU A 85 9.86 -5.86 -8.20
N ALA A 86 8.59 -6.13 -8.50
CA ALA A 86 7.92 -5.55 -9.66
C ALA A 86 7.87 -4.02 -9.58
N ALA A 87 7.55 -3.48 -8.41
CA ALA A 87 7.55 -2.03 -8.19
C ALA A 87 8.95 -1.45 -8.33
N GLU A 88 9.97 -2.13 -7.81
CA GLU A 88 11.36 -1.69 -7.92
C GLU A 88 11.83 -1.69 -9.38
N LYS A 89 11.52 -2.72 -10.14
CA LYS A 89 11.86 -2.79 -11.56
C LYS A 89 11.19 -1.70 -12.38
N SER A 90 9.93 -1.43 -12.14
CA SER A 90 9.17 -0.43 -12.91
C SER A 90 9.57 1.00 -12.56
N GLN A 91 10.09 1.24 -11.35
CA GLN A 91 10.39 2.59 -10.85
C GLN A 91 9.15 3.49 -10.84
N CYS A 92 7.98 2.91 -10.60
CA CYS A 92 6.72 3.67 -10.61
C CYS A 92 6.51 4.52 -9.35
N ILE A 93 7.18 4.18 -8.26
CA ILE A 93 7.09 4.90 -6.99
C ILE A 93 8.31 5.80 -6.82
N LEU A 94 8.09 7.11 -6.77
CA LEU A 94 9.16 8.07 -6.57
C LEU A 94 9.49 8.26 -5.09
N THR A 95 8.45 8.42 -4.27
CA THR A 95 8.60 8.53 -2.81
C THR A 95 7.48 7.79 -2.10
N GLU A 96 7.75 7.34 -0.89
CA GLU A 96 6.83 6.65 -0.01
C GLU A 96 6.93 7.26 1.38
N GLU A 97 5.81 7.75 1.89
CA GLU A 97 5.72 8.30 3.24
C GLU A 97 4.82 7.41 4.07
N ARG A 98 5.28 6.98 5.24
CA ARG A 98 4.53 6.08 6.11
C ARG A 98 4.15 6.78 7.39
N SER A 99 2.88 6.61 7.79
CA SER A 99 2.35 7.17 9.03
C SER A 99 1.51 6.12 9.76
N TYR A 100 1.50 6.21 11.07
CA TYR A 100 0.68 5.35 11.91
C TYR A 100 -0.29 6.25 12.64
N VAL A 101 -1.58 6.02 12.41
CA VAL A 101 -2.64 6.93 12.87
C VAL A 101 -3.76 6.16 13.55
N TYR A 102 -4.56 6.83 14.35
CA TYR A 102 -5.78 6.26 14.90
C TYR A 102 -6.97 7.14 14.54
N ARG A 103 -8.13 6.53 14.48
CA ARG A 103 -9.36 7.22 14.09
C ARG A 103 -9.97 7.94 15.29
N ILE A 104 -10.34 9.19 15.11
CA ILE A 104 -11.15 9.93 16.08
C ILE A 104 -12.62 9.51 15.89
N GLU A 105 -13.27 9.12 16.95
CA GLU A 105 -14.67 8.70 16.94
C GLU A 105 -15.58 9.67 17.67
#